data_f607ddceba846165371792828abbb2de
#
_entry.id   f607ddceba846165371792828abbb2de
#
_cell.length_a   1.000
_cell.length_b   1.000
_cell.length_c   1.000
_cell.angle_alpha   90.00
_cell.angle_beta   90.00
_cell.angle_gamma   90.00
#
_symmetry.space_group_name_H-M   'P 1'
#
loop_
_entity.id
_entity.type
_entity.pdbx_description
1 polymer ?
#
loop_
_entity_poly.entity_id
_entity_poly.type
_entity_poly.pdbx_seq_one_letter_code
_entity_poly.pdbx_strand_id
1 'polypeptide(L)'
;QLRIAETEKYAHVTFFFNGGVEAPNPGEDRALIPSPKVATYDLKPEMSAYEVTEEAVKRINSGKYDMMILNFANPDMVGHTGVMEAAVKAVHTVDECAARVIDAILANGGRAILTADHGNCELMAEADGTPFTAHTTSPVPLILIDPAYKGATLREGGKLSDVAPTMLKLMGLPQPSEMTGESLV
;
A
#
# COMPACT_ATOMS: atom_id res chain seq x y z
N GLN A 1 -15.39 -5.91 0.52
CA GLN A 1 -14.01 -5.42 0.51
C GLN A 1 -13.00 -6.56 0.39
N LEU A 2 -11.83 -6.27 -0.17
CA LEU A 2 -10.71 -7.20 -0.24
C LEU A 2 -9.51 -6.66 0.53
N ARG A 3 -8.86 -7.52 1.32
CA ARG A 3 -7.56 -7.28 1.97
C ARG A 3 -6.54 -8.21 1.33
N ILE A 4 -5.46 -7.67 0.79
CA ILE A 4 -4.46 -8.46 0.07
C ILE A 4 -3.03 -8.00 0.38
N ALA A 5 -2.18 -8.93 0.73
CA ALA A 5 -0.75 -8.74 0.91
C ALA A 5 -0.02 -10.09 0.89
N GLU A 6 1.29 -10.05 0.78
CA GLU A 6 2.12 -11.21 1.10
C GLU A 6 2.33 -11.38 2.61
N THR A 7 2.89 -12.52 3.04
CA THR A 7 2.97 -12.95 4.46
C THR A 7 3.49 -11.85 5.38
N GLU A 8 4.57 -11.14 4.99
CA GLU A 8 5.23 -10.14 5.84
C GLU A 8 4.35 -8.93 6.18
N LYS A 9 3.37 -8.61 5.33
CA LYS A 9 2.47 -7.47 5.51
C LYS A 9 0.99 -7.87 5.65
N TYR A 10 0.70 -9.16 5.76
CA TYR A 10 -0.69 -9.62 5.88
C TYR A 10 -1.39 -9.08 7.12
N ALA A 11 -0.72 -9.11 8.28
CA ALA A 11 -1.27 -8.56 9.51
C ALA A 11 -1.54 -7.04 9.43
N HIS A 12 -0.76 -6.31 8.62
CA HIS A 12 -0.93 -4.86 8.43
C HIS A 12 -2.24 -4.53 7.75
N VAL A 13 -2.65 -5.30 6.74
CA VAL A 13 -3.92 -5.08 6.02
C VAL A 13 -5.12 -5.81 6.64
N THR A 14 -4.93 -6.64 7.67
CA THR A 14 -5.97 -7.40 8.36
C THR A 14 -6.08 -7.01 9.82
N PHE A 15 -5.32 -7.64 10.71
CA PHE A 15 -5.37 -7.47 12.16
C PHE A 15 -5.20 -6.01 12.60
N PHE A 16 -4.12 -5.35 12.16
CA PHE A 16 -3.87 -3.95 12.54
C PHE A 16 -4.86 -3.00 11.91
N PHE A 17 -5.20 -3.22 10.64
CA PHE A 17 -6.19 -2.39 9.95
C PHE A 17 -7.59 -2.51 10.55
N ASN A 18 -7.92 -3.65 11.17
CA ASN A 18 -9.18 -3.90 11.88
C ASN A 18 -9.09 -3.54 13.38
N GLY A 19 -8.14 -2.69 13.78
CA GLY A 19 -8.02 -2.21 15.17
C GLY A 19 -7.66 -3.29 16.19
N GLY A 20 -6.90 -4.33 15.77
CA GLY A 20 -6.50 -5.46 16.62
C GLY A 20 -7.53 -6.58 16.68
N VAL A 21 -8.51 -6.60 15.77
CA VAL A 21 -9.50 -7.67 15.67
C VAL A 21 -9.07 -8.67 14.59
N GLU A 22 -8.86 -9.93 14.99
CA GLU A 22 -8.41 -10.99 14.06
C GLU A 22 -9.54 -11.44 13.10
N ALA A 23 -10.76 -11.51 13.59
CA ALA A 23 -11.90 -11.95 12.79
C ALA A 23 -12.19 -10.96 11.64
N PRO A 24 -12.40 -11.45 10.41
CA PRO A 24 -12.79 -10.57 9.30
C PRO A 24 -14.17 -9.93 9.57
N ASN A 25 -14.32 -8.68 9.12
CA ASN A 25 -15.61 -8.00 9.15
C ASN A 25 -16.60 -8.64 8.15
N PRO A 26 -17.92 -8.50 8.34
CA PRO A 26 -18.89 -8.92 7.34
C PRO A 26 -18.59 -8.32 5.96
N GLY A 27 -18.50 -9.15 4.93
CA GLY A 27 -18.16 -8.73 3.58
C GLY A 27 -16.65 -8.49 3.33
N GLU A 28 -15.78 -8.84 4.29
CA GLU A 28 -14.33 -8.78 4.14
C GLU A 28 -13.78 -10.12 3.65
N ASP A 29 -13.26 -10.14 2.43
CA ASP A 29 -12.45 -11.24 1.91
C ASP A 29 -10.97 -10.94 2.11
N ARG A 30 -10.17 -11.98 2.29
CA ARG A 30 -8.71 -11.90 2.47
C ARG A 30 -7.99 -12.76 1.44
N ALA A 31 -6.89 -12.24 0.91
CA ALA A 31 -5.99 -12.97 0.03
C ALA A 31 -4.56 -12.87 0.58
N LEU A 32 -4.05 -13.99 1.10
CA LEU A 32 -2.68 -14.11 1.55
C LEU A 32 -1.83 -14.76 0.47
N ILE A 33 -0.79 -14.09 0.05
CA ILE A 33 0.23 -14.60 -0.86
C ILE A 33 1.46 -15.00 -0.04
N PRO A 34 1.99 -16.21 -0.14
CA PRO A 34 3.18 -16.60 0.61
C PRO A 34 4.40 -15.75 0.21
N SER A 35 5.13 -15.20 1.19
CA SER A 35 6.42 -14.57 0.93
C SER A 35 7.48 -15.62 0.56
N PRO A 36 8.51 -15.26 -0.21
CA PRO A 36 9.57 -16.18 -0.60
C PRO A 36 10.37 -16.63 0.62
N LYS A 37 10.78 -17.90 0.63
CA LYS A 37 11.60 -18.49 1.68
C LYS A 37 13.09 -18.24 1.40
N VAL A 38 13.56 -17.03 1.69
CA VAL A 38 14.96 -16.62 1.57
C VAL A 38 15.51 -16.20 2.94
N ALA A 39 16.82 -16.18 3.10
CA ALA A 39 17.44 -15.79 4.37
C ALA A 39 17.23 -14.30 4.67
N THR A 40 17.38 -13.46 3.65
CA THR A 40 17.15 -12.01 3.68
C THR A 40 16.56 -11.58 2.33
N TYR A 41 15.74 -10.52 2.32
CA TYR A 41 15.00 -10.13 1.12
C TYR A 41 15.82 -9.36 0.06
N ASP A 42 17.05 -8.96 0.36
CA ASP A 42 18.00 -8.50 -0.65
C ASP A 42 18.36 -9.59 -1.67
N LEU A 43 18.26 -10.87 -1.29
CA LEU A 43 18.45 -12.01 -2.19
C LEU A 43 17.30 -12.21 -3.19
N LYS A 44 16.12 -11.66 -2.91
CA LYS A 44 14.95 -11.68 -3.78
C LYS A 44 14.12 -10.39 -3.60
N PRO A 45 14.61 -9.24 -4.12
CA PRO A 45 13.96 -7.94 -3.89
C PRO A 45 12.55 -7.81 -4.45
N GLU A 46 12.21 -8.57 -5.49
CA GLU A 46 10.85 -8.66 -6.03
C GLU A 46 9.86 -9.33 -5.05
N MET A 47 10.37 -10.08 -4.06
CA MET A 47 9.57 -10.82 -3.09
C MET A 47 8.41 -11.59 -3.79
N SER A 48 7.15 -11.36 -3.38
CA SER A 48 5.97 -11.90 -4.05
C SER A 48 5.09 -10.82 -4.70
N ALA A 49 5.67 -9.67 -5.06
CA ALA A 49 4.90 -8.54 -5.60
C ALA A 49 4.17 -8.89 -6.90
N TYR A 50 4.77 -9.69 -7.77
CA TYR A 50 4.13 -10.10 -9.03
C TYR A 50 2.93 -11.01 -8.77
N GLU A 51 3.03 -11.97 -7.87
CA GLU A 51 1.94 -12.87 -7.49
C GLU A 51 0.80 -12.12 -6.79
N VAL A 52 1.14 -11.16 -5.91
CA VAL A 52 0.16 -10.24 -5.30
C VAL A 52 -0.57 -9.45 -6.38
N THR A 53 0.16 -8.94 -7.37
CA THR A 53 -0.40 -8.17 -8.48
C THR A 53 -1.35 -9.00 -9.33
N GLU A 54 -0.98 -10.22 -9.69
CA GLU A 54 -1.82 -11.11 -10.50
C GLU A 54 -3.12 -11.45 -9.78
N GLU A 55 -3.06 -11.79 -8.50
CA GLU A 55 -4.27 -12.05 -7.71
C GLU A 55 -5.12 -10.78 -7.53
N ALA A 56 -4.49 -9.61 -7.30
CA ALA A 56 -5.21 -8.34 -7.21
C ALA A 56 -5.96 -8.01 -8.51
N VAL A 57 -5.28 -8.07 -9.65
CA VAL A 57 -5.88 -7.81 -10.98
C VAL A 57 -7.02 -8.78 -11.27
N LYS A 58 -6.85 -10.06 -10.98
CA LYS A 58 -7.92 -11.07 -11.11
C LYS A 58 -9.14 -10.72 -10.25
N ARG A 59 -8.93 -10.30 -8.98
CA ARG A 59 -10.00 -9.92 -8.06
C ARG A 59 -10.69 -8.62 -8.49
N ILE A 60 -9.96 -7.62 -8.96
CA ILE A 60 -10.50 -6.38 -9.51
C ILE A 60 -11.42 -6.69 -10.70
N ASN A 61 -10.94 -7.50 -11.66
CA ASN A 61 -11.69 -7.86 -12.84
C ASN A 61 -12.93 -8.74 -12.57
N SER A 62 -13.04 -9.31 -11.37
CA SER A 62 -14.25 -10.05 -10.97
C SER A 62 -15.47 -9.16 -10.71
N GLY A 63 -15.25 -7.85 -10.51
CA GLY A 63 -16.31 -6.90 -10.16
C GLY A 63 -17.00 -7.14 -8.81
N LYS A 64 -16.41 -7.99 -7.95
CA LYS A 64 -17.02 -8.39 -6.67
C LYS A 64 -16.87 -7.35 -5.58
N TYR A 65 -15.82 -6.52 -5.62
CA TYR A 65 -15.39 -5.70 -4.50
C TYR A 65 -15.59 -4.22 -4.77
N ASP A 66 -16.12 -3.51 -3.77
CA ASP A 66 -16.28 -2.04 -3.78
C ASP A 66 -15.00 -1.34 -3.29
N MET A 67 -14.17 -2.04 -2.49
CA MET A 67 -12.95 -1.50 -1.90
C MET A 67 -11.88 -2.59 -1.81
N MET A 68 -10.62 -2.20 -2.02
CA MET A 68 -9.45 -3.06 -1.82
C MET A 68 -8.39 -2.31 -1.01
N ILE A 69 -7.81 -2.99 -0.04
CA ILE A 69 -6.58 -2.58 0.64
C ILE A 69 -5.49 -3.56 0.26
N LEU A 70 -4.44 -3.05 -0.38
CA LEU A 70 -3.27 -3.81 -0.82
C LEU A 70 -2.01 -3.21 -0.22
N ASN A 71 -1.10 -4.04 0.28
CA ASN A 71 0.22 -3.63 0.71
C ASN A 71 1.29 -4.43 -0.05
N PHE A 72 2.24 -3.71 -0.66
CA PHE A 72 3.48 -4.27 -1.19
C PHE A 72 4.57 -4.17 -0.14
N ALA A 73 5.10 -5.31 0.29
CA ALA A 73 6.07 -5.39 1.38
C ALA A 73 7.50 -4.95 0.99
N ASN A 74 7.79 -4.89 -0.30
CA ASN A 74 9.16 -4.87 -0.82
C ASN A 74 10.00 -3.69 -0.34
N PRO A 75 9.58 -2.40 -0.46
CA PRO A 75 10.45 -1.30 -0.06
C PRO A 75 10.82 -1.37 1.43
N ASP A 76 9.90 -1.75 2.29
CA ASP A 76 10.16 -1.88 3.72
C ASP A 76 11.08 -3.07 4.03
N MET A 77 10.69 -4.27 3.61
CA MET A 77 11.40 -5.49 3.95
C MET A 77 12.82 -5.54 3.35
N VAL A 78 12.99 -5.06 2.13
CA VAL A 78 14.29 -4.98 1.48
C VAL A 78 15.10 -3.80 2.03
N GLY A 79 14.48 -2.67 2.32
CA GLY A 79 15.11 -1.50 2.93
C GLY A 79 15.81 -1.83 4.24
N HIS A 80 15.21 -2.68 5.08
CA HIS A 80 15.80 -3.16 6.33
C HIS A 80 17.12 -3.94 6.15
N THR A 81 17.44 -4.40 4.96
CA THR A 81 18.72 -5.09 4.68
C THR A 81 19.89 -4.12 4.52
N GLY A 82 19.62 -2.83 4.25
CA GLY A 82 20.65 -1.82 4.00
C GLY A 82 21.34 -1.96 2.64
N VAL A 83 20.89 -2.85 1.76
CA VAL A 83 21.48 -3.10 0.45
C VAL A 83 20.86 -2.20 -0.60
N MET A 84 21.52 -1.12 -0.98
CA MET A 84 21.03 -0.09 -1.89
C MET A 84 20.53 -0.65 -3.24
N GLU A 85 21.32 -1.50 -3.88
CA GLU A 85 20.94 -2.06 -5.19
C GLU A 85 19.67 -2.92 -5.11
N ALA A 86 19.51 -3.66 -4.01
CA ALA A 86 18.31 -4.45 -3.76
C ALA A 86 17.09 -3.55 -3.50
N ALA A 87 17.27 -2.46 -2.73
CA ALA A 87 16.22 -1.48 -2.48
C ALA A 87 15.74 -0.80 -3.77
N VAL A 88 16.65 -0.39 -4.64
CA VAL A 88 16.32 0.17 -5.97
C VAL A 88 15.50 -0.83 -6.79
N LYS A 89 15.91 -2.11 -6.82
CA LYS A 89 15.17 -3.16 -7.52
C LYS A 89 13.78 -3.39 -6.91
N ALA A 90 13.67 -3.36 -5.58
CA ALA A 90 12.40 -3.51 -4.87
C ALA A 90 11.42 -2.38 -5.23
N VAL A 91 11.88 -1.12 -5.21
CA VAL A 91 11.05 0.04 -5.57
C VAL A 91 10.62 -0.02 -7.03
N HIS A 92 11.54 -0.36 -7.95
CA HIS A 92 11.21 -0.54 -9.37
C HIS A 92 10.14 -1.63 -9.59
N THR A 93 10.27 -2.76 -8.90
CA THR A 93 9.27 -3.84 -8.96
C THR A 93 7.90 -3.37 -8.48
N VAL A 94 7.85 -2.61 -7.38
CA VAL A 94 6.59 -2.09 -6.84
C VAL A 94 5.97 -1.04 -7.77
N ASP A 95 6.78 -0.19 -8.40
CA ASP A 95 6.29 0.78 -9.39
C ASP A 95 5.60 0.08 -10.57
N GLU A 96 6.24 -0.94 -11.14
CA GLU A 96 5.66 -1.75 -12.21
C GLU A 96 4.37 -2.47 -11.77
N CYS A 97 4.39 -3.09 -10.60
CA CYS A 97 3.24 -3.81 -10.05
C CYS A 97 2.06 -2.87 -9.72
N ALA A 98 2.35 -1.72 -9.11
CA ALA A 98 1.34 -0.72 -8.79
C ALA A 98 0.69 -0.17 -10.08
N ALA A 99 1.46 0.11 -11.13
CA ALA A 99 0.93 0.54 -12.41
C ALA A 99 -0.08 -0.47 -12.97
N ARG A 100 0.24 -1.78 -12.96
CA ARG A 100 -0.67 -2.84 -13.44
C ARG A 100 -1.97 -2.91 -12.62
N VAL A 101 -1.88 -2.77 -11.29
CA VAL A 101 -3.06 -2.75 -10.41
C VAL A 101 -3.92 -1.52 -10.69
N ILE A 102 -3.31 -0.34 -10.79
CA ILE A 102 -3.99 0.92 -11.09
C ILE A 102 -4.69 0.87 -12.45
N ASP A 103 -4.02 0.36 -13.48
CA ASP A 103 -4.61 0.20 -14.81
C ASP A 103 -5.86 -0.69 -14.77
N ALA A 104 -5.80 -1.79 -14.02
CA ALA A 104 -6.97 -2.67 -13.84
C ALA A 104 -8.10 -1.97 -13.09
N ILE A 105 -7.81 -1.17 -12.06
CA ILE A 105 -8.80 -0.38 -11.32
C ILE A 105 -9.48 0.64 -12.25
N LEU A 106 -8.69 1.40 -13.01
CA LEU A 106 -9.21 2.42 -13.92
C LEU A 106 -10.03 1.80 -15.06
N ALA A 107 -9.60 0.66 -15.60
CA ALA A 107 -10.33 -0.08 -16.63
C ALA A 107 -11.71 -0.56 -16.15
N ASN A 108 -11.88 -0.77 -14.84
CA ASN A 108 -13.15 -1.13 -14.21
C ASN A 108 -13.91 0.10 -13.67
N GLY A 109 -13.53 1.33 -14.04
CA GLY A 109 -14.19 2.57 -13.63
C GLY A 109 -13.93 2.95 -12.16
N GLY A 110 -12.95 2.33 -11.54
CA GLY A 110 -12.53 2.61 -10.16
C GLY A 110 -11.58 3.79 -10.04
N ARG A 111 -11.11 4.01 -8.83
CA ARG A 111 -10.12 5.03 -8.46
C ARG A 111 -9.15 4.46 -7.44
N ALA A 112 -7.96 5.04 -7.32
CA ALA A 112 -6.96 4.55 -6.38
C ALA A 112 -6.34 5.69 -5.57
N ILE A 113 -5.94 5.38 -4.34
CA ILE A 113 -5.00 6.18 -3.54
C ILE A 113 -3.75 5.34 -3.38
N LEU A 114 -2.60 5.89 -3.79
CA LEU A 114 -1.29 5.30 -3.57
C LEU A 114 -0.57 6.11 -2.50
N THR A 115 -0.10 5.42 -1.47
CA THR A 115 0.63 6.03 -0.35
C THR A 115 1.54 4.99 0.31
N ALA A 116 2.25 5.38 1.37
CA ALA A 116 2.96 4.49 2.27
C ALA A 116 2.55 4.76 3.71
N ASP A 117 2.73 3.79 4.59
CA ASP A 117 2.45 3.89 6.02
C ASP A 117 3.60 4.55 6.81
N HIS A 118 4.84 4.48 6.30
CA HIS A 118 6.04 5.12 6.83
C HIS A 118 7.12 5.20 5.76
N GLY A 119 8.19 5.95 6.03
CA GLY A 119 9.39 5.99 5.21
C GLY A 119 10.37 4.87 5.57
N ASN A 120 11.20 4.46 4.61
CA ASN A 120 12.28 3.49 4.76
C ASN A 120 13.31 3.68 3.63
N CYS A 121 13.00 3.25 2.40
CA CYS A 121 13.94 3.23 1.26
C CYS A 121 14.37 4.61 0.75
N GLU A 122 13.75 5.71 1.17
CA GLU A 122 14.19 7.05 0.80
C GLU A 122 15.47 7.47 1.53
N LEU A 123 15.86 6.73 2.59
CA LEU A 123 17.08 6.95 3.34
C LEU A 123 17.78 5.61 3.60
N MET A 124 18.74 5.27 2.76
CA MET A 124 19.45 3.97 2.81
C MET A 124 20.86 4.06 3.42
N ALA A 125 21.36 5.27 3.72
CA ALA A 125 22.67 5.46 4.32
C ALA A 125 22.68 6.65 5.28
N GLU A 126 23.46 6.52 6.34
CA GLU A 126 23.82 7.61 7.26
C GLU A 126 24.76 8.61 6.60
N ALA A 127 24.98 9.75 7.25
CA ALA A 127 25.88 10.78 6.74
C ALA A 127 27.36 10.31 6.62
N ASP A 128 27.76 9.31 7.37
CA ASP A 128 29.07 8.68 7.32
C ASP A 128 29.20 7.55 6.29
N GLY A 129 28.11 7.26 5.55
CA GLY A 129 28.03 6.23 4.53
C GLY A 129 27.69 4.82 5.06
N THR A 130 27.47 4.66 6.36
CA THR A 130 27.00 3.38 6.90
C THR A 130 25.56 3.10 6.51
N PRO A 131 25.14 1.83 6.33
CA PRO A 131 23.77 1.50 5.97
C PRO A 131 22.76 1.98 7.03
N PHE A 132 21.70 2.66 6.59
CA PHE A 132 20.54 2.96 7.41
C PHE A 132 19.46 1.89 7.15
N THR A 133 18.95 1.27 8.19
CA THR A 133 18.06 0.09 8.10
C THR A 133 16.79 0.23 8.91
N ALA A 134 16.47 1.43 9.39
CA ALA A 134 15.29 1.69 10.20
C ALA A 134 14.21 2.45 9.42
N HIS A 135 13.00 2.50 9.98
CA HIS A 135 11.97 3.40 9.47
C HIS A 135 12.37 4.85 9.69
N THR A 136 11.90 5.73 8.81
CA THR A 136 12.08 7.18 8.93
C THR A 136 10.76 7.86 9.29
N THR A 137 10.86 9.11 9.69
CA THR A 137 9.72 10.02 9.88
C THR A 137 9.52 10.96 8.69
N SER A 138 10.16 10.67 7.57
CA SER A 138 10.00 11.43 6.33
C SER A 138 8.54 11.44 5.87
N PRO A 139 8.06 12.55 5.32
CA PRO A 139 6.75 12.58 4.68
C PRO A 139 6.68 11.55 3.56
N VAL A 140 5.59 10.76 3.55
CA VAL A 140 5.33 9.79 2.49
C VAL A 140 4.51 10.41 1.36
N PRO A 141 4.65 9.93 0.11
CA PRO A 141 3.81 10.39 -0.99
C PRO A 141 2.35 10.00 -0.76
N LEU A 142 1.41 10.83 -1.24
CA LEU A 142 0.02 10.46 -1.39
C LEU A 142 -0.46 10.94 -2.76
N ILE A 143 -0.88 9.99 -3.59
CA ILE A 143 -1.31 10.23 -4.96
C ILE A 143 -2.74 9.75 -5.13
N LEU A 144 -3.65 10.65 -5.47
CA LEU A 144 -5.00 10.30 -5.88
C LEU A 144 -5.04 10.07 -7.40
N ILE A 145 -5.43 8.88 -7.78
CA ILE A 145 -5.60 8.47 -9.18
C ILE A 145 -7.10 8.34 -9.46
N ASP A 146 -7.67 9.42 -9.96
CA ASP A 146 -9.09 9.52 -10.34
C ASP A 146 -9.23 10.51 -11.50
N PRO A 147 -9.77 10.09 -12.65
CA PRO A 147 -10.00 11.00 -13.78
C PRO A 147 -10.82 12.25 -13.45
N ALA A 148 -11.74 12.15 -12.49
CA ALA A 148 -12.58 13.27 -12.04
C ALA A 148 -11.79 14.35 -11.26
N TYR A 149 -10.64 13.99 -10.70
CA TYR A 149 -9.77 14.89 -9.93
C TYR A 149 -8.48 15.25 -10.66
N LYS A 150 -8.42 15.01 -11.98
CA LYS A 150 -7.24 15.35 -12.78
C LYS A 150 -6.92 16.86 -12.70
N GLY A 151 -5.73 17.18 -12.18
CA GLY A 151 -5.28 18.56 -11.98
C GLY A 151 -5.81 19.23 -10.70
N ALA A 152 -6.57 18.52 -9.87
CA ALA A 152 -6.95 19.03 -8.56
C ALA A 152 -5.75 19.03 -7.59
N THR A 153 -5.75 19.97 -6.66
CA THR A 153 -4.79 20.01 -5.55
C THR A 153 -5.44 19.41 -4.32
N LEU A 154 -4.77 18.46 -3.68
CA LEU A 154 -5.21 17.91 -2.41
C LEU A 154 -4.91 18.89 -1.26
N ARG A 155 -5.65 18.79 -0.17
CA ARG A 155 -5.41 19.57 1.05
C ARG A 155 -3.99 19.31 1.58
N GLU A 156 -3.26 20.36 1.88
CA GLU A 156 -1.92 20.29 2.47
C GLU A 156 -1.98 19.86 3.95
N GLY A 157 -0.83 19.42 4.50
CA GLY A 157 -0.69 19.03 5.90
C GLY A 157 -1.44 17.74 6.25
N GLY A 158 -1.72 16.90 5.26
CA GLY A 158 -2.37 15.60 5.47
C GLY A 158 -1.55 14.63 6.31
N LYS A 159 -2.24 13.68 6.91
CA LYS A 159 -1.66 12.60 7.73
C LYS A 159 -2.37 11.27 7.44
N LEU A 160 -1.81 10.16 7.89
CA LEU A 160 -2.36 8.82 7.61
C LEU A 160 -3.82 8.65 8.05
N SER A 161 -4.24 9.32 9.14
CA SER A 161 -5.63 9.28 9.59
C SER A 161 -6.62 9.95 8.62
N ASP A 162 -6.15 10.68 7.62
CA ASP A 162 -6.98 11.36 6.61
C ASP A 162 -7.28 10.48 5.40
N VAL A 163 -6.57 9.35 5.25
CA VAL A 163 -6.75 8.43 4.12
C VAL A 163 -8.15 7.81 4.13
N ALA A 164 -8.59 7.27 5.27
CA ALA A 164 -9.90 6.64 5.37
C ALA A 164 -11.07 7.64 5.18
N PRO A 165 -11.07 8.85 5.78
CA PRO A 165 -12.04 9.89 5.45
C PRO A 165 -12.07 10.25 3.96
N THR A 166 -10.91 10.32 3.32
CA THR A 166 -10.81 10.59 1.88
C THR A 166 -11.45 9.47 1.07
N MET A 167 -11.19 8.21 1.41
CA MET A 167 -11.82 7.06 0.76
C MET A 167 -13.33 7.09 0.90
N LEU A 168 -13.86 7.32 2.12
CA LEU A 168 -15.30 7.42 2.35
C LEU A 168 -15.93 8.52 1.50
N LYS A 169 -15.32 9.70 1.45
CA LYS A 169 -15.82 10.81 0.61
C LYS A 169 -15.84 10.45 -0.87
N LEU A 170 -14.77 9.82 -1.38
CA LEU A 170 -14.69 9.36 -2.77
C LEU A 170 -15.73 8.27 -3.09
N MET A 171 -16.14 7.47 -2.10
CA MET A 171 -17.19 6.45 -2.21
C MET A 171 -18.60 7.02 -2.01
N GLY A 172 -18.74 8.30 -1.61
CA GLY A 172 -20.02 8.91 -1.29
C GLY A 172 -20.64 8.39 0.00
N LEU A 173 -19.83 7.89 0.92
CA LEU A 173 -20.25 7.35 2.21
C LEU A 173 -20.06 8.37 3.34
N PRO A 174 -20.95 8.40 4.35
CA PRO A 174 -20.79 9.28 5.50
C PRO A 174 -19.60 8.89 6.35
N GLN A 175 -18.88 9.89 6.88
CA GLN A 175 -17.80 9.69 7.83
C GLN A 175 -18.38 9.48 9.24
N PRO A 176 -18.00 8.39 9.95
CA PRO A 176 -18.38 8.20 11.35
C PRO A 176 -17.80 9.28 12.27
N SER A 177 -18.51 9.63 13.34
CA SER A 177 -18.10 10.67 14.31
C SER A 177 -16.82 10.32 15.06
N GLU A 178 -16.52 9.03 15.21
CA GLU A 178 -15.31 8.50 15.85
C GLU A 178 -14.05 8.68 14.99
N MET A 179 -14.22 8.90 13.69
CA MET A 179 -13.13 9.11 12.75
C MET A 179 -12.72 10.58 12.75
N THR A 180 -11.58 10.90 13.37
CA THR A 180 -11.11 12.26 13.62
C THR A 180 -10.25 12.87 12.50
N GLY A 181 -9.89 12.09 11.49
CA GLY A 181 -9.20 12.59 10.30
C GLY A 181 -10.13 13.41 9.40
N GLU A 182 -9.57 14.15 8.44
CA GLU A 182 -10.29 15.00 7.51
C GLU A 182 -9.98 14.58 6.07
N SER A 183 -10.98 14.59 5.19
CA SER A 183 -10.76 14.30 3.77
C SER A 183 -9.74 15.25 3.14
N LEU A 184 -8.89 14.71 2.27
CA LEU A 184 -7.89 15.46 1.49
C LEU A 184 -8.44 16.05 0.18
N VAL A 185 -9.67 15.66 -0.20
CA VAL A 185 -10.39 16.16 -1.40
C VAL A 185 -11.62 16.97 -1.03
#